data_61953e5a0c8bcd12685d5b133bcc2614
#
_entry.id   61953e5a0c8bcd12685d5b133bcc2614
#
_cell.length_a   1.000
_cell.length_b   1.000
_cell.length_c   1.000
_cell.angle_alpha   90.00
_cell.angle_beta   90.00
_cell.angle_gamma   90.00
#
_symmetry.space_group_name_H-M   'P 1'
#
loop_
_entity.id
_entity.type
_entity.pdbx_description
1 polymer ?
#
loop_
_entity_poly.entity_id
_entity_poly.type
_entity_poly.pdbx_seq_one_letter_code
_entity_poly.pdbx_strand_id
1 'polypeptide(L)'
;MKFERWKVISGALFVVVVAGAYISAGPRVPMDIDGAPTGAAANASPTPSAAVVEGKWGVDNQLSDGILLNLTEPAAFKAQDPASLGVEGLAEIFTVTVTNKGSKPLDLSTFTILDTSLASDNSLACSDVFESASDVKGIPSDPVVKAGQSVSFKWAIVCPGPKGDGLTMTVGLNDQQHLTLSTTLK
;
A
#
# COMPACT_ATOMS: atom_id res chain seq x y z
N MET A 1 56.19 -4.49 -5.46
CA MET A 1 54.76 -4.32 -5.11
C MET A 1 54.49 -2.83 -5.00
N LYS A 2 53.77 -2.24 -5.96
CA LYS A 2 53.42 -0.81 -5.98
C LYS A 2 52.02 -0.67 -5.52
N PHE A 3 51.79 0.05 -4.41
CA PHE A 3 50.48 0.47 -3.92
C PHE A 3 50.03 1.69 -4.72
N GLU A 4 48.96 1.56 -5.51
CA GLU A 4 48.32 2.72 -6.12
C GLU A 4 47.26 3.29 -5.17
N ARG A 5 47.44 4.57 -4.84
CA ARG A 5 46.55 5.36 -3.97
C ARG A 5 45.33 5.79 -4.80
N TRP A 6 44.17 5.31 -4.44
CA TRP A 6 42.90 5.82 -4.98
C TRP A 6 42.55 7.15 -4.33
N LYS A 7 42.38 8.15 -5.18
CA LYS A 7 41.95 9.50 -4.77
C LYS A 7 40.45 9.47 -4.51
N VAL A 8 40.08 9.79 -3.29
CA VAL A 8 38.68 10.08 -2.89
C VAL A 8 38.33 11.45 -3.46
N ILE A 9 37.40 11.49 -4.39
CA ILE A 9 36.81 12.74 -4.88
C ILE A 9 35.58 13.03 -4.00
N SER A 10 35.76 13.99 -3.10
CA SER A 10 34.66 14.57 -2.32
C SER A 10 33.79 15.43 -3.24
N GLY A 11 32.63 14.92 -3.65
CA GLY A 11 31.60 15.71 -4.32
C GLY A 11 30.79 16.48 -3.27
N ALA A 12 30.91 17.80 -3.29
CA ALA A 12 30.10 18.68 -2.46
C ALA A 12 28.65 18.70 -2.97
N LEU A 13 27.73 18.26 -2.12
CA LEU A 13 26.30 18.32 -2.37
C LEU A 13 25.82 19.76 -2.10
N PHE A 14 25.50 20.51 -3.16
CA PHE A 14 24.83 21.80 -3.04
C PHE A 14 23.34 21.56 -2.84
N VAL A 15 22.86 21.77 -1.62
CA VAL A 15 21.41 21.85 -1.34
C VAL A 15 20.98 23.29 -1.60
N VAL A 16 20.26 23.51 -2.71
CA VAL A 16 19.57 24.78 -2.96
C VAL A 16 18.18 24.70 -2.32
N VAL A 17 18.03 25.34 -1.17
CA VAL A 17 16.72 25.57 -0.55
C VAL A 17 16.11 26.79 -1.22
N VAL A 18 15.17 26.57 -2.13
CA VAL A 18 14.33 27.65 -2.69
C VAL A 18 13.11 27.80 -1.76
N ALA A 19 13.20 28.75 -0.82
CA ALA A 19 12.05 29.19 -0.04
C ALA A 19 11.18 30.09 -0.93
N GLY A 20 10.21 29.50 -1.64
CA GLY A 20 9.18 30.25 -2.37
C GLY A 20 8.04 30.63 -1.43
N ALA A 21 8.08 31.86 -0.91
CA ALA A 21 6.92 32.45 -0.23
C ALA A 21 5.87 32.81 -1.28
N TYR A 22 4.87 31.97 -1.46
CA TYR A 22 3.68 32.33 -2.23
C TYR A 22 2.78 33.19 -1.34
N ILE A 23 2.87 34.53 -1.53
CA ILE A 23 1.82 35.43 -1.03
C ILE A 23 0.70 35.35 -2.07
N SER A 24 -0.31 34.51 -1.83
CA SER A 24 -1.53 34.55 -2.61
C SER A 24 -2.35 35.76 -2.17
N ALA A 25 -2.28 36.84 -2.93
CA ALA A 25 -3.25 37.91 -2.84
C ALA A 25 -4.59 37.35 -3.37
N GLY A 26 -5.47 36.97 -2.44
CA GLY A 26 -6.83 36.59 -2.77
C GLY A 26 -7.56 37.76 -3.43
N PRO A 27 -8.52 37.52 -4.36
CA PRO A 27 -9.31 38.54 -4.95
C PRO A 27 -10.06 39.33 -3.87
N ARG A 28 -9.89 40.67 -3.89
CA ARG A 28 -10.67 41.58 -3.06
C ARG A 28 -12.11 41.53 -3.52
N VAL A 29 -12.97 40.95 -2.70
CA VAL A 29 -14.43 40.97 -2.90
C VAL A 29 -14.90 42.41 -2.59
N PRO A 30 -15.65 43.10 -3.48
CA PRO A 30 -16.25 44.37 -3.16
C PRO A 30 -17.24 44.21 -2.00
N MET A 31 -17.10 44.98 -0.94
CA MET A 31 -18.11 45.01 0.12
C MET A 31 -19.28 45.84 -0.41
N ASP A 32 -20.41 45.18 -0.59
CA ASP A 32 -21.69 45.85 -0.70
C ASP A 32 -22.16 46.32 0.70
N ILE A 33 -22.65 47.53 0.76
CA ILE A 33 -22.92 48.28 2.04
C ILE A 33 -24.17 47.78 2.75
N ASP A 34 -24.86 46.76 2.26
CA ASP A 34 -26.09 46.23 2.83
C ASP A 34 -25.96 44.85 3.51
N GLY A 35 -24.86 44.59 4.14
CA GLY A 35 -24.67 43.77 5.34
C GLY A 35 -25.31 42.36 5.42
N ALA A 36 -25.63 41.67 4.34
CA ALA A 36 -26.06 40.29 4.38
C ALA A 36 -25.04 39.38 3.64
N PRO A 37 -24.37 38.43 4.31
CA PRO A 37 -23.53 37.45 3.62
C PRO A 37 -24.43 36.40 2.95
N THR A 38 -24.78 36.63 1.70
CA THR A 38 -25.32 35.55 0.83
C THR A 38 -24.16 34.77 0.20
N GLY A 39 -23.38 34.16 1.04
CA GLY A 39 -22.45 33.09 0.67
C GLY A 39 -23.10 31.76 1.07
N ALA A 40 -23.83 31.14 0.15
CA ALA A 40 -24.16 29.73 0.29
C ALA A 40 -22.82 28.98 0.38
N ALA A 41 -22.43 28.58 1.61
CA ALA A 41 -21.40 27.59 1.79
C ALA A 41 -21.83 26.38 0.97
N ALA A 42 -21.14 26.12 -0.14
CA ALA A 42 -21.27 24.87 -0.83
C ALA A 42 -20.95 23.82 0.24
N ASN A 43 -22.00 23.10 0.70
CA ASN A 43 -21.82 21.89 1.48
C ASN A 43 -21.01 20.95 0.59
N ALA A 44 -19.68 20.93 0.81
CA ALA A 44 -18.87 19.85 0.32
C ALA A 44 -19.47 18.60 0.97
N SER A 45 -20.15 17.78 0.18
CA SER A 45 -20.59 16.46 0.64
C SER A 45 -19.35 15.77 1.18
N PRO A 46 -19.37 15.21 2.39
CA PRO A 46 -18.22 14.49 2.91
C PRO A 46 -17.88 13.38 1.92
N THR A 47 -16.65 13.36 1.46
CA THR A 47 -16.13 12.23 0.67
C THR A 47 -16.36 10.99 1.51
N PRO A 48 -17.06 9.95 0.99
CA PRO A 48 -17.29 8.74 1.77
C PRO A 48 -15.94 8.18 2.21
N SER A 49 -15.76 8.00 3.51
CA SER A 49 -14.59 7.32 4.05
C SER A 49 -14.64 5.86 3.62
N ALA A 50 -13.50 5.31 3.20
CA ALA A 50 -13.41 3.90 2.83
C ALA A 50 -13.87 3.01 3.98
N ALA A 51 -14.65 1.97 3.67
CA ALA A 51 -15.03 0.97 4.65
C ALA A 51 -13.81 0.08 4.97
N VAL A 52 -13.36 0.12 6.22
CA VAL A 52 -12.29 -0.75 6.70
C VAL A 52 -12.92 -1.95 7.40
N VAL A 53 -12.56 -3.15 6.96
CA VAL A 53 -13.00 -4.43 7.56
C VAL A 53 -11.83 -5.04 8.30
N GLU A 54 -12.02 -5.39 9.58
CA GLU A 54 -11.10 -6.22 10.33
C GLU A 54 -11.26 -7.67 9.89
N GLY A 55 -10.20 -8.27 9.38
CA GLY A 55 -10.21 -9.60 8.79
C GLY A 55 -9.35 -10.61 9.53
N LYS A 56 -9.32 -11.81 8.97
CA LYS A 56 -8.49 -12.93 9.45
C LYS A 56 -7.76 -13.56 8.28
N TRP A 57 -6.54 -13.98 8.56
CA TRP A 57 -5.75 -14.75 7.62
C TRP A 57 -6.35 -16.15 7.39
N GLY A 58 -6.17 -16.67 6.18
CA GLY A 58 -6.56 -18.02 5.80
C GLY A 58 -8.06 -18.27 5.66
N VAL A 59 -8.90 -17.24 5.78
CA VAL A 59 -10.36 -17.34 5.61
C VAL A 59 -10.87 -16.34 4.58
N ASP A 60 -12.06 -16.58 4.06
CA ASP A 60 -12.76 -15.64 3.20
C ASP A 60 -13.29 -14.47 4.02
N ASN A 61 -12.72 -13.29 3.83
CA ASN A 61 -13.20 -12.05 4.43
C ASN A 61 -14.17 -11.40 3.45
N GLN A 62 -15.42 -11.19 3.92
CA GLN A 62 -16.42 -10.54 3.10
C GLN A 62 -16.18 -9.03 3.09
N LEU A 63 -15.92 -8.49 1.92
CA LEU A 63 -15.96 -7.06 1.65
C LEU A 63 -17.39 -6.67 1.22
N SER A 64 -17.58 -5.51 0.59
CA SER A 64 -18.89 -5.12 0.08
C SER A 64 -19.23 -5.85 -1.24
N ASP A 65 -20.50 -5.81 -1.62
CA ASP A 65 -21.01 -6.21 -2.97
C ASP A 65 -20.68 -7.65 -3.42
N GLY A 66 -20.54 -8.57 -2.47
CA GLY A 66 -20.30 -9.98 -2.80
C GLY A 66 -18.84 -10.28 -3.17
N ILE A 67 -17.92 -9.42 -2.83
CA ILE A 67 -16.49 -9.67 -2.99
C ILE A 67 -15.94 -10.36 -1.74
N LEU A 68 -15.26 -11.49 -1.95
CA LEU A 68 -14.51 -12.18 -0.90
C LEU A 68 -13.02 -12.02 -1.18
N LEU A 69 -12.28 -11.71 -0.13
CA LEU A 69 -10.82 -11.59 -0.15
C LEU A 69 -10.22 -12.55 0.88
N ASN A 70 -9.40 -13.48 0.41
CA ASN A 70 -8.68 -14.43 1.24
C ASN A 70 -7.18 -14.21 1.05
N LEU A 71 -6.46 -14.02 2.14
CA LEU A 71 -5.00 -14.03 2.16
C LEU A 71 -4.58 -15.20 3.03
N THR A 72 -3.78 -16.12 2.49
CA THR A 72 -3.20 -17.21 3.30
C THR A 72 -2.29 -16.60 4.37
N GLU A 73 -2.16 -17.27 5.52
CA GLU A 73 -1.16 -16.82 6.50
C GLU A 73 0.21 -16.66 5.85
N PRO A 74 0.95 -15.57 6.18
CA PRO A 74 2.29 -15.37 5.70
C PRO A 74 3.20 -16.54 6.11
N ALA A 75 4.08 -16.91 5.21
CA ALA A 75 5.10 -17.92 5.42
C ALA A 75 6.48 -17.34 5.07
N ALA A 76 7.51 -17.79 5.76
CA ALA A 76 8.87 -17.35 5.48
C ALA A 76 9.21 -17.54 3.99
N PHE A 77 9.70 -16.50 3.36
CA PHE A 77 10.08 -16.49 1.94
C PHE A 77 11.59 -16.40 1.80
N LYS A 78 12.15 -17.25 0.96
CA LYS A 78 13.55 -17.17 0.58
C LYS A 78 13.64 -16.80 -0.89
N ALA A 79 14.02 -15.56 -1.15
CA ALA A 79 14.27 -15.09 -2.51
C ALA A 79 15.39 -15.91 -3.16
N GLN A 80 15.23 -16.24 -4.44
CA GLN A 80 16.28 -16.88 -5.25
C GLN A 80 17.40 -15.89 -5.57
N ASP A 81 17.02 -14.63 -5.80
CA ASP A 81 17.95 -13.51 -5.89
C ASP A 81 17.77 -12.59 -4.66
N PRO A 82 18.72 -12.62 -3.70
CA PRO A 82 18.65 -11.73 -2.52
C PRO A 82 18.57 -10.23 -2.86
N ALA A 83 19.06 -9.82 -4.03
CA ALA A 83 18.95 -8.43 -4.47
C ALA A 83 17.49 -8.00 -4.75
N SER A 84 16.60 -8.96 -5.01
CA SER A 84 15.17 -8.70 -5.22
C SER A 84 14.46 -8.21 -3.95
N LEU A 85 15.03 -8.43 -2.77
CA LEU A 85 14.45 -7.97 -1.51
C LEU A 85 14.58 -6.45 -1.33
N GLY A 86 15.59 -5.82 -1.90
CA GLY A 86 15.80 -4.36 -1.86
C GLY A 86 16.21 -3.80 -0.50
N VAL A 87 15.78 -4.44 0.60
CA VAL A 87 16.09 -4.05 1.99
C VAL A 87 16.41 -5.29 2.82
N GLU A 88 17.11 -5.11 3.94
CA GLU A 88 17.34 -6.18 4.92
C GLU A 88 16.08 -6.40 5.76
N GLY A 89 15.75 -7.66 6.03
CA GLY A 89 14.59 -7.99 6.86
C GLY A 89 14.13 -9.43 6.69
N LEU A 90 13.01 -9.75 7.33
CA LEU A 90 12.31 -11.01 7.16
C LEU A 90 11.39 -10.91 5.95
N ALA A 91 11.61 -11.77 4.98
CA ALA A 91 10.74 -11.86 3.82
C ALA A 91 9.63 -12.89 4.06
N GLU A 92 8.42 -12.49 3.73
CA GLU A 92 7.20 -13.27 3.91
C GLU A 92 6.45 -13.36 2.58
N ILE A 93 5.84 -14.52 2.31
CA ILE A 93 5.00 -14.75 1.13
C ILE A 93 3.62 -15.22 1.54
N PHE A 94 2.61 -14.77 0.81
CA PHE A 94 1.23 -15.21 0.96
C PHE A 94 0.53 -15.25 -0.40
N THR A 95 -0.54 -16.04 -0.48
CA THR A 95 -1.41 -16.07 -1.65
C THR A 95 -2.63 -15.22 -1.40
N VAL A 96 -2.90 -14.33 -2.33
CA VAL A 96 -4.13 -13.53 -2.38
C VAL A 96 -5.12 -14.24 -3.29
N THR A 97 -6.32 -14.50 -2.80
CA THR A 97 -7.44 -15.02 -3.59
C THR A 97 -8.60 -14.04 -3.53
N VAL A 98 -9.01 -13.58 -4.69
CA VAL A 98 -10.18 -12.70 -4.83
C VAL A 98 -11.29 -13.47 -5.51
N THR A 99 -12.45 -13.54 -4.86
CA THR A 99 -13.65 -14.19 -5.41
C THR A 99 -14.73 -13.14 -5.62
N ASN A 100 -15.20 -13.02 -6.85
CA ASN A 100 -16.26 -12.10 -7.21
C ASN A 100 -17.59 -12.84 -7.28
N LYS A 101 -18.39 -12.81 -6.20
CA LYS A 101 -19.77 -13.30 -6.15
C LYS A 101 -20.80 -12.24 -6.57
N GLY A 102 -20.34 -11.04 -6.89
CA GLY A 102 -21.20 -9.96 -7.40
C GLY A 102 -21.66 -10.20 -8.83
N SER A 103 -22.44 -9.28 -9.36
CA SER A 103 -23.01 -9.37 -10.71
C SER A 103 -22.20 -8.63 -11.78
N LYS A 104 -21.21 -7.83 -11.38
CA LYS A 104 -20.37 -7.03 -12.28
C LYS A 104 -18.91 -7.52 -12.25
N PRO A 105 -18.16 -7.39 -13.35
CA PRO A 105 -16.71 -7.63 -13.31
C PRO A 105 -16.03 -6.72 -12.27
N LEU A 106 -15.00 -7.26 -11.62
CA LEU A 106 -14.14 -6.56 -10.66
C LEU A 106 -12.77 -6.35 -11.28
N ASP A 107 -12.30 -5.12 -11.29
CA ASP A 107 -10.94 -4.77 -11.73
C ASP A 107 -9.99 -4.74 -10.52
N LEU A 108 -8.92 -5.52 -10.59
CA LEU A 108 -7.90 -5.59 -9.56
C LEU A 108 -6.69 -4.68 -9.83
N SER A 109 -6.70 -3.88 -10.89
CA SER A 109 -5.55 -3.02 -11.22
C SER A 109 -5.19 -2.03 -10.12
N THR A 110 -6.13 -1.74 -9.22
CA THR A 110 -5.95 -0.87 -8.04
C THR A 110 -5.67 -1.63 -6.74
N PHE A 111 -5.58 -2.98 -6.79
CA PHE A 111 -5.22 -3.76 -5.61
C PHE A 111 -3.80 -3.39 -5.15
N THR A 112 -3.63 -3.12 -3.86
CA THR A 112 -2.34 -2.76 -3.27
C THR A 112 -2.30 -3.04 -1.78
N ILE A 113 -1.09 -3.16 -1.23
CA ILE A 113 -0.88 -3.02 0.22
C ILE A 113 -0.80 -1.52 0.51
N LEU A 114 -1.76 -1.03 1.27
CA LEU A 114 -1.90 0.39 1.59
C LEU A 114 -0.99 0.80 2.74
N ASP A 115 -0.86 -0.08 3.73
CA ASP A 115 -0.10 0.19 4.94
C ASP A 115 0.37 -1.10 5.60
N THR A 116 1.53 -1.03 6.25
CA THR A 116 2.07 -2.08 7.11
C THR A 116 2.68 -1.42 8.35
N SER A 117 2.48 -2.01 9.51
CA SER A 117 3.10 -1.54 10.75
C SER A 117 3.58 -2.72 11.58
N LEU A 118 4.68 -2.52 12.32
CA LEU A 118 5.28 -3.49 13.21
C LEU A 118 4.99 -3.13 14.67
N ALA A 119 4.74 -4.12 15.50
CA ALA A 119 4.42 -3.88 16.92
C ALA A 119 5.62 -3.32 17.72
N SER A 120 6.84 -3.69 17.33
CA SER A 120 8.07 -3.18 17.95
C SER A 120 8.36 -1.72 17.61
N ASP A 121 7.99 -1.29 16.39
CA ASP A 121 8.15 0.09 15.92
C ASP A 121 7.17 0.35 14.78
N ASN A 122 6.11 1.09 15.08
CA ASN A 122 5.05 1.43 14.12
C ASN A 122 5.48 2.43 13.04
N SER A 123 6.67 2.98 13.11
CA SER A 123 7.26 3.80 12.04
C SER A 123 7.94 2.97 10.95
N LEU A 124 8.17 1.67 11.20
CA LEU A 124 8.75 0.74 10.25
C LEU A 124 7.64 0.14 9.37
N ALA A 125 7.83 0.24 8.08
CA ALA A 125 6.96 -0.36 7.07
C ALA A 125 7.67 -1.50 6.34
N CYS A 126 6.90 -2.48 5.89
CA CYS A 126 7.39 -3.52 4.99
C CYS A 126 7.42 -2.99 3.55
N SER A 127 8.24 -3.60 2.72
CA SER A 127 8.32 -3.30 1.30
C SER A 127 7.84 -4.48 0.46
N ASP A 128 7.19 -4.22 -0.66
CA ASP A 128 6.79 -5.24 -1.62
C ASP A 128 8.02 -5.90 -2.27
N VAL A 129 7.93 -7.19 -2.50
CA VAL A 129 8.95 -7.98 -3.19
C VAL A 129 8.33 -8.62 -4.42
N PHE A 130 8.95 -8.42 -5.57
CA PHE A 130 8.57 -9.05 -6.84
C PHE A 130 9.72 -9.89 -7.37
N GLU A 131 9.49 -11.19 -7.54
CA GLU A 131 10.49 -12.12 -8.01
C GLU A 131 9.85 -13.14 -8.96
N SER A 132 10.06 -12.96 -10.26
CA SER A 132 9.48 -13.84 -11.29
C SER A 132 9.94 -15.28 -11.19
N ALA A 133 11.18 -15.51 -10.72
CA ALA A 133 11.73 -16.87 -10.55
C ALA A 133 10.96 -17.70 -9.51
N SER A 134 10.39 -17.04 -8.49
CA SER A 134 9.55 -17.66 -7.46
C SER A 134 8.05 -17.49 -7.73
N ASP A 135 7.68 -17.04 -8.93
CA ASP A 135 6.30 -16.74 -9.34
C ASP A 135 5.60 -15.69 -8.44
N VAL A 136 6.38 -14.78 -7.87
CA VAL A 136 5.88 -13.61 -7.14
C VAL A 136 5.83 -12.43 -8.10
N LYS A 137 4.70 -12.27 -8.76
CA LYS A 137 4.50 -11.27 -9.83
C LYS A 137 3.50 -10.17 -9.44
N GLY A 138 2.87 -10.32 -8.26
CA GLY A 138 1.79 -9.43 -7.86
C GLY A 138 0.52 -9.66 -8.68
N ILE A 139 -0.18 -8.59 -9.01
CA ILE A 139 -1.44 -8.63 -9.74
C ILE A 139 -1.27 -9.33 -11.10
N PRO A 140 -2.21 -10.21 -11.50
CA PRO A 140 -2.19 -10.86 -12.81
C PRO A 140 -2.20 -9.87 -13.97
N SER A 141 -1.64 -10.26 -15.12
CA SER A 141 -1.64 -9.43 -16.34
C SER A 141 -3.05 -9.19 -16.90
N ASP A 142 -4.00 -10.09 -16.63
CA ASP A 142 -5.44 -9.86 -16.80
C ASP A 142 -6.05 -9.63 -15.41
N PRO A 143 -6.21 -8.39 -14.97
CA PRO A 143 -6.65 -8.07 -13.62
C PRO A 143 -8.17 -8.15 -13.44
N VAL A 144 -8.94 -8.54 -14.46
CA VAL A 144 -10.41 -8.54 -14.41
C VAL A 144 -10.96 -9.87 -13.92
N VAL A 145 -11.62 -9.85 -12.75
CA VAL A 145 -12.32 -11.00 -12.19
C VAL A 145 -13.80 -10.93 -12.59
N LYS A 146 -14.24 -11.79 -13.50
CA LYS A 146 -15.65 -11.82 -13.95
C LYS A 146 -16.57 -12.26 -12.82
N ALA A 147 -17.85 -11.92 -12.93
CA ALA A 147 -18.89 -12.37 -12.01
C ALA A 147 -18.88 -13.90 -11.85
N GLY A 148 -18.91 -14.38 -10.62
CA GLY A 148 -18.86 -15.81 -10.28
C GLY A 148 -17.47 -16.45 -10.36
N GLN A 149 -16.42 -15.71 -10.69
CA GLN A 149 -15.05 -16.25 -10.81
C GLN A 149 -14.17 -15.87 -9.62
N SER A 150 -13.06 -16.60 -9.52
CA SER A 150 -11.97 -16.33 -8.58
C SER A 150 -10.65 -16.25 -9.31
N VAL A 151 -9.73 -15.46 -8.77
CA VAL A 151 -8.34 -15.38 -9.20
C VAL A 151 -7.43 -15.47 -7.98
N SER A 152 -6.29 -16.12 -8.13
CA SER A 152 -5.27 -16.20 -7.08
C SER A 152 -3.90 -15.79 -7.63
N PHE A 153 -3.14 -15.08 -6.81
CA PHE A 153 -1.77 -14.66 -7.13
C PHE A 153 -0.93 -14.59 -5.87
N LYS A 154 0.38 -14.68 -6.03
CA LYS A 154 1.32 -14.59 -4.92
C LYS A 154 1.76 -13.14 -4.71
N TRP A 155 1.90 -12.78 -3.44
CA TRP A 155 2.48 -11.52 -3.01
C TRP A 155 3.53 -11.80 -1.94
N ALA A 156 4.61 -11.05 -1.95
CA ALA A 156 5.61 -11.12 -0.91
C ALA A 156 5.98 -9.73 -0.40
N ILE A 157 6.36 -9.68 0.86
CA ILE A 157 6.83 -8.46 1.52
C ILE A 157 8.12 -8.77 2.25
N VAL A 158 8.95 -7.77 2.48
CA VAL A 158 10.09 -7.82 3.37
C VAL A 158 9.92 -6.79 4.48
N CYS A 159 10.02 -7.24 5.71
CA CYS A 159 9.78 -6.42 6.90
C CYS A 159 11.06 -6.29 7.72
N PRO A 160 11.44 -5.09 8.18
CA PRO A 160 12.68 -4.85 8.93
C PRO A 160 12.62 -5.31 10.40
N GLY A 161 11.48 -5.86 10.86
CA GLY A 161 11.29 -6.33 12.23
C GLY A 161 11.95 -7.69 12.51
N PRO A 162 12.10 -8.03 13.80
CA PRO A 162 12.60 -9.34 14.20
C PRO A 162 11.52 -10.42 14.03
N LYS A 163 11.96 -11.68 13.97
CA LYS A 163 11.04 -12.83 13.98
C LYS A 163 10.16 -12.81 15.23
N GLY A 164 8.88 -13.05 15.06
CA GLY A 164 7.88 -13.02 16.12
C GLY A 164 7.29 -11.63 16.40
N ASP A 165 7.78 -10.59 15.71
CA ASP A 165 7.18 -9.26 15.82
C ASP A 165 5.75 -9.24 15.27
N GLY A 166 4.89 -8.43 15.86
CA GLY A 166 3.51 -8.25 15.39
C GLY A 166 3.51 -7.46 14.09
N LEU A 167 2.82 -7.99 13.08
CA LEU A 167 2.58 -7.33 11.80
C LEU A 167 1.11 -7.00 11.66
N THR A 168 0.78 -5.75 11.44
CA THR A 168 -0.53 -5.32 10.97
C THR A 168 -0.40 -4.84 9.53
N MET A 169 -1.27 -5.32 8.65
CA MET A 169 -1.27 -5.00 7.23
C MET A 169 -2.66 -4.61 6.78
N THR A 170 -2.77 -3.50 6.07
CA THR A 170 -4.01 -3.07 5.41
C THR A 170 -3.86 -3.19 3.91
N VAL A 171 -4.75 -3.95 3.29
CA VAL A 171 -4.84 -4.08 1.83
C VAL A 171 -6.04 -3.33 1.30
N GLY A 172 -5.87 -2.64 0.18
CA GLY A 172 -6.92 -1.98 -0.57
C GLY A 172 -7.27 -2.75 -1.83
N LEU A 173 -8.55 -3.08 -2.01
CA LEU A 173 -9.04 -3.62 -3.25
C LEU A 173 -9.35 -2.49 -4.25
N ASN A 174 -9.81 -1.37 -3.72
CA ASN A 174 -10.03 -0.11 -4.39
C ASN A 174 -10.10 1.01 -3.33
N ASP A 175 -10.38 2.24 -3.73
CA ASP A 175 -10.45 3.41 -2.84
C ASP A 175 -11.54 3.33 -1.76
N GLN A 176 -12.45 2.36 -1.84
CA GLN A 176 -13.63 2.24 -0.97
C GLN A 176 -13.62 0.99 -0.07
N GLN A 177 -12.74 0.01 -0.35
CA GLN A 177 -12.77 -1.30 0.29
C GLN A 177 -11.38 -1.67 0.80
N HIS A 178 -11.23 -1.65 2.11
CA HIS A 178 -9.96 -1.96 2.78
C HIS A 178 -10.16 -3.12 3.75
N LEU A 179 -9.15 -3.99 3.84
CA LEU A 179 -9.08 -5.12 4.77
C LEU A 179 -7.83 -4.98 5.62
N THR A 180 -8.01 -4.96 6.94
CA THR A 180 -6.89 -4.94 7.89
C THR A 180 -6.71 -6.33 8.51
N LEU A 181 -5.49 -6.83 8.52
CA LEU A 181 -5.10 -8.15 8.98
C LEU A 181 -3.93 -8.04 9.95
N SER A 182 -3.93 -8.87 11.00
CA SER A 182 -2.82 -8.92 11.96
C SER A 182 -2.27 -10.34 12.09
N THR A 183 -0.95 -10.45 12.20
CA THR A 183 -0.22 -11.73 12.41
C THR A 183 1.13 -11.44 13.09
N THR A 184 2.03 -12.39 13.07
CA THR A 184 3.44 -12.25 13.52
C THR A 184 4.39 -12.68 12.42
N LEU A 185 5.54 -12.01 12.31
CA LEU A 185 6.62 -12.36 11.37
C LEU A 185 7.18 -13.76 11.68
N LYS A 186 7.43 -14.56 10.64
CA LYS A 186 7.82 -15.99 10.73
C LYS A 186 9.33 -16.22 10.74
#